data_70093b92ed6873d7fc04b42c5c97a554
#
_entry.id   70093b92ed6873d7fc04b42c5c97a554
#
_cell.length_a   1.000
_cell.length_b   1.000
_cell.length_c   1.000
_cell.angle_alpha   90.00
_cell.angle_beta   90.00
_cell.angle_gamma   90.00
#
_symmetry.space_group_name_H-M   'P 1'
#
loop_
_entity.id
_entity.type
_entity.pdbx_description
1 polymer ?
#
loop_
_entity_poly.entity_id
_entity_poly.type
_entity_poly.pdbx_seq_one_letter_code
_entity_poly.pdbx_strand_id
1 'polypeptide(L)'
;RVEKRKPFDFSDLKSIIFGSAGMVLILIFVVHFCQTGLQGITGLYVVDKFGFSTKQVGVIWMALAGILIVVQGFLTGPLAKKIGEKRLILIGMFCKALVAFAMVLTTGFVSVLVVFGLFAVSSAITVPTLNATLSKTDNQHKGTLMGFASTAGNLSKVIAPLLTGYLYESNIELPYITTGGIALIGVVICYIWIKNQKNK
;
A
#
# COMPACT_ATOMS: atom_id res chain seq x y z
N ARG A 1 2.54 38.16 4.83
CA ARG A 1 1.05 38.16 4.83
C ARG A 1 0.61 36.74 5.14
N VAL A 2 0.08 36.53 6.36
CA VAL A 2 -0.54 35.25 6.74
C VAL A 2 -1.90 35.24 6.05
N GLU A 3 -2.06 34.44 4.99
CA GLU A 3 -3.39 34.20 4.40
C GLU A 3 -4.28 33.59 5.47
N LYS A 4 -5.39 34.25 5.77
CA LYS A 4 -6.43 33.74 6.67
C LYS A 4 -6.97 32.45 6.05
N ARG A 5 -6.62 31.30 6.62
CA ARG A 5 -7.21 30.01 6.27
C ARG A 5 -8.73 30.10 6.46
N LYS A 6 -9.48 29.87 5.39
CA LYS A 6 -10.95 29.73 5.52
C LYS A 6 -11.26 28.60 6.51
N PRO A 7 -12.24 28.80 7.40
CA PRO A 7 -12.67 27.70 8.27
C PRO A 7 -13.15 26.54 7.40
N PHE A 8 -12.81 25.33 7.82
CA PHE A 8 -13.18 24.09 7.15
C PHE A 8 -14.70 23.92 7.19
N ASP A 9 -15.34 23.85 6.03
CA ASP A 9 -16.78 23.61 5.92
C ASP A 9 -17.04 22.13 5.59
N PHE A 10 -18.06 21.54 6.21
CA PHE A 10 -18.46 20.15 5.94
C PHE A 10 -18.94 19.93 4.50
N SER A 11 -19.34 20.98 3.79
CA SER A 11 -19.65 20.93 2.35
C SER A 11 -18.42 20.64 1.50
N ASP A 12 -17.24 21.16 1.90
CA ASP A 12 -15.96 20.89 1.23
C ASP A 12 -15.57 19.42 1.39
N LEU A 13 -15.94 18.79 2.52
CA LEU A 13 -15.69 17.38 2.79
C LEU A 13 -16.42 16.48 1.78
N LYS A 14 -17.68 16.75 1.45
CA LYS A 14 -18.42 16.00 0.43
C LYS A 14 -17.76 16.10 -0.94
N SER A 15 -17.35 17.28 -1.35
CA SER A 15 -16.67 17.50 -2.63
C SER A 15 -15.32 16.79 -2.72
N ILE A 16 -14.59 16.72 -1.61
CA ILE A 16 -13.31 16.01 -1.50
C ILE A 16 -13.51 14.49 -1.58
N ILE A 17 -14.45 13.94 -0.81
CA ILE A 17 -14.69 12.50 -0.73
C ILE A 17 -15.26 11.93 -2.04
N PHE A 18 -16.18 12.66 -2.70
CA PHE A 18 -16.78 12.25 -3.96
C PHE A 18 -15.99 12.69 -5.20
N GLY A 19 -14.91 13.45 -5.02
CA GLY A 19 -14.03 13.92 -6.08
C GLY A 19 -12.87 12.94 -6.38
N SER A 20 -11.93 13.41 -7.20
CA SER A 20 -10.70 12.66 -7.54
C SER A 20 -9.82 12.36 -6.32
N ALA A 21 -9.86 13.20 -5.30
CA ALA A 21 -9.15 12.99 -4.05
C ALA A 21 -9.68 11.79 -3.27
N GLY A 22 -11.00 11.56 -3.27
CA GLY A 22 -11.62 10.43 -2.59
C GLY A 22 -11.16 9.08 -3.14
N MET A 23 -11.01 8.96 -4.47
CA MET A 23 -10.45 7.74 -5.06
C MET A 23 -9.01 7.48 -4.61
N VAL A 24 -8.20 8.53 -4.50
CA VAL A 24 -6.81 8.40 -4.00
C VAL A 24 -6.80 8.01 -2.52
N LEU A 25 -7.72 8.52 -1.70
CA LEU A 25 -7.86 8.13 -0.29
C LEU A 25 -8.24 6.66 -0.14
N ILE A 26 -9.16 6.16 -0.98
CA ILE A 26 -9.51 4.72 -1.02
C ILE A 26 -8.27 3.89 -1.40
N LEU A 27 -7.50 4.33 -2.40
CA LEU A 27 -6.27 3.64 -2.78
C LEU A 27 -5.23 3.64 -1.65
N ILE A 28 -5.10 4.72 -0.90
CA ILE A 28 -4.24 4.80 0.28
C ILE A 28 -4.69 3.78 1.33
N PHE A 29 -5.99 3.71 1.61
CA PHE A 29 -6.54 2.70 2.53
C PHE A 29 -6.18 1.28 2.07
N VAL A 30 -6.48 0.93 0.81
CA VAL A 30 -6.22 -0.41 0.25
C VAL A 30 -4.73 -0.75 0.30
N VAL A 31 -3.85 0.17 -0.09
CA VAL A 31 -2.39 -0.06 -0.08
C VAL A 31 -1.87 -0.31 1.33
N HIS A 32 -2.29 0.51 2.31
CA HIS A 32 -1.89 0.31 3.70
C HIS A 32 -2.51 -0.95 4.31
N PHE A 33 -3.75 -1.27 3.94
CA PHE A 33 -4.41 -2.52 4.36
C PHE A 33 -3.61 -3.74 3.90
N CYS A 34 -3.30 -3.82 2.60
CA CYS A 34 -2.51 -4.92 2.06
C CYS A 34 -1.11 -4.99 2.68
N GLN A 35 -0.49 -3.83 2.89
CA GLN A 35 0.84 -3.76 3.49
C GLN A 35 0.85 -4.27 4.93
N THR A 36 -0.03 -3.75 5.77
CA THR A 36 -0.06 -4.09 7.19
C THR A 36 -0.57 -5.51 7.41
N GLY A 37 -1.57 -5.94 6.62
CA GLY A 37 -2.09 -7.32 6.68
C GLY A 37 -1.02 -8.34 6.37
N LEU A 38 -0.28 -8.18 5.26
CA LEU A 38 0.80 -9.11 4.91
C LEU A 38 1.95 -9.05 5.91
N GLN A 39 2.37 -7.86 6.33
CA GLN A 39 3.45 -7.73 7.30
C GLN A 39 3.08 -8.36 8.65
N GLY A 40 1.85 -8.18 9.12
CA GLY A 40 1.42 -8.70 10.43
C GLY A 40 1.50 -10.21 10.55
N ILE A 41 1.20 -10.94 9.48
CA ILE A 41 1.15 -12.42 9.52
C ILE A 41 2.41 -13.10 8.99
N THR A 42 3.27 -12.40 8.21
CA THR A 42 4.41 -13.07 7.56
C THR A 42 5.36 -13.73 8.54
N GLY A 43 5.59 -13.12 9.69
CA GLY A 43 6.45 -13.71 10.73
C GLY A 43 5.92 -15.05 11.23
N LEU A 44 4.62 -15.14 11.52
CA LEU A 44 3.95 -16.38 11.95
C LEU A 44 3.95 -17.40 10.82
N TYR A 45 3.55 -16.98 9.63
CA TYR A 45 3.46 -17.85 8.46
C TYR A 45 4.76 -18.59 8.13
N VAL A 46 5.89 -17.90 8.15
CA VAL A 46 7.18 -18.54 7.83
C VAL A 46 7.67 -19.47 8.95
N VAL A 47 7.27 -19.22 10.19
CA VAL A 47 7.52 -20.13 11.31
C VAL A 47 6.63 -21.36 11.20
N ASP A 48 5.33 -21.19 11.00
CA ASP A 48 4.37 -22.30 10.96
C ASP A 48 4.53 -23.18 9.72
N LYS A 49 4.78 -22.58 8.54
CA LYS A 49 4.89 -23.33 7.27
C LYS A 49 6.26 -23.98 7.08
N PHE A 50 7.35 -23.31 7.50
CA PHE A 50 8.71 -23.72 7.19
C PHE A 50 9.60 -24.00 8.40
N GLY A 51 9.11 -23.73 9.62
CA GLY A 51 9.91 -23.89 10.84
C GLY A 51 11.06 -22.89 10.97
N PHE A 52 10.93 -21.67 10.40
CA PHE A 52 12.02 -20.70 10.43
C PHE A 52 12.33 -20.24 11.86
N SER A 53 13.63 -20.17 12.15
CA SER A 53 14.12 -19.61 13.40
C SER A 53 13.89 -18.09 13.47
N THR A 54 13.85 -17.54 14.67
CA THR A 54 13.77 -16.09 14.92
C THR A 54 14.87 -15.31 14.16
N LYS A 55 16.07 -15.90 14.04
CA LYS A 55 17.16 -15.30 13.28
C LYS A 55 16.83 -15.17 11.79
N GLN A 56 16.25 -16.20 11.18
CA GLN A 56 15.82 -16.17 9.76
C GLN A 56 14.72 -15.16 9.53
N VAL A 57 13.73 -15.09 10.43
CA VAL A 57 12.68 -14.06 10.39
C VAL A 57 13.30 -12.66 10.47
N GLY A 58 14.26 -12.45 11.40
CA GLY A 58 14.98 -11.19 11.51
C GLY A 58 15.72 -10.78 10.24
N VAL A 59 16.36 -11.75 9.54
CA VAL A 59 17.03 -11.50 8.24
C VAL A 59 16.02 -11.05 7.17
N ILE A 60 14.83 -11.67 7.12
CA ILE A 60 13.77 -11.27 6.17
C ILE A 60 13.36 -9.80 6.40
N TRP A 61 13.14 -9.42 7.67
CA TRP A 61 12.77 -8.04 8.01
C TRP A 61 13.90 -7.04 7.75
N MET A 62 15.14 -7.42 8.03
CA MET A 62 16.32 -6.60 7.73
C MET A 62 16.49 -6.37 6.23
N ALA A 63 16.33 -7.41 5.41
CA ALA A 63 16.39 -7.31 3.96
C ALA A 63 15.27 -6.40 3.43
N LEU A 64 14.04 -6.56 3.92
CA LEU A 64 12.91 -5.69 3.58
C LEU A 64 13.22 -4.22 3.90
N ALA A 65 13.71 -3.92 5.08
CA ALA A 65 14.06 -2.57 5.48
C ALA A 65 15.17 -1.97 4.60
N GLY A 66 16.20 -2.75 4.30
CA GLY A 66 17.28 -2.34 3.40
C GLY A 66 16.78 -2.00 1.99
N ILE A 67 15.92 -2.86 1.42
CA ILE A 67 15.31 -2.63 0.11
C ILE A 67 14.42 -1.36 0.14
N LEU A 68 13.62 -1.19 1.18
CA LEU A 68 12.79 0.02 1.35
C LEU A 68 13.63 1.30 1.32
N ILE A 69 14.73 1.34 2.07
CA ILE A 69 15.62 2.50 2.12
C ILE A 69 16.23 2.79 0.74
N VAL A 70 16.77 1.78 0.07
CA VAL A 70 17.42 1.95 -1.23
C VAL A 70 16.42 2.37 -2.30
N VAL A 71 15.28 1.67 -2.41
CA VAL A 71 14.29 1.94 -3.45
C VAL A 71 13.60 3.29 -3.21
N GLN A 72 13.21 3.57 -1.98
CA GLN A 72 12.52 4.82 -1.64
C GLN A 72 13.46 6.04 -1.73
N GLY A 73 14.73 5.87 -1.33
CA GLY A 73 15.71 6.95 -1.37
C GLY A 73 16.21 7.29 -2.77
N PHE A 74 16.44 6.27 -3.60
CA PHE A 74 17.15 6.47 -4.88
C PHE A 74 16.30 6.21 -6.13
N LEU A 75 15.33 5.29 -6.09
CA LEU A 75 14.61 4.87 -7.30
C LEU A 75 13.24 5.52 -7.44
N THR A 76 12.50 5.72 -6.36
CA THR A 76 11.09 6.16 -6.43
C THR A 76 10.95 7.51 -7.12
N GLY A 77 11.81 8.49 -6.81
CA GLY A 77 11.78 9.82 -7.43
C GLY A 77 12.06 9.79 -8.94
N PRO A 78 13.18 9.23 -9.40
CA PRO A 78 13.48 9.07 -10.83
C PRO A 78 12.42 8.26 -11.59
N LEU A 79 11.92 7.14 -11.02
CA LEU A 79 10.86 6.36 -11.65
C LEU A 79 9.56 7.15 -11.80
N ALA A 80 9.16 7.91 -10.79
CA ALA A 80 7.96 8.74 -10.85
C ALA A 80 8.05 9.81 -11.95
N LYS A 81 9.24 10.39 -12.15
CA LYS A 81 9.49 11.35 -13.23
C LYS A 81 9.46 10.70 -14.62
N LYS A 82 10.03 9.48 -14.76
CA LYS A 82 10.16 8.78 -16.06
C LYS A 82 8.86 8.12 -16.52
N ILE A 83 8.17 7.42 -15.62
CA ILE A 83 7.00 6.59 -15.93
C ILE A 83 5.70 7.37 -15.71
N GLY A 84 5.74 8.37 -14.81
CA GLY A 84 4.57 9.12 -14.34
C GLY A 84 3.92 8.47 -13.11
N GLU A 85 3.48 9.31 -12.18
CA GLU A 85 2.96 8.86 -10.86
C GLU A 85 1.80 7.87 -10.99
N LYS A 86 0.84 8.15 -11.86
CA LYS A 86 -0.36 7.31 -12.03
C LYS A 86 -0.05 5.89 -12.48
N ARG A 87 0.83 5.75 -13.49
CA ARG A 87 1.26 4.45 -13.98
C ARG A 87 2.09 3.71 -12.93
N LEU A 88 2.92 4.44 -12.20
CA LEU A 88 3.78 3.88 -11.16
C LEU A 88 2.95 3.30 -10.01
N ILE A 89 1.87 3.99 -9.60
CA ILE A 89 0.91 3.48 -8.62
C ILE A 89 0.25 2.18 -9.12
N LEU A 90 -0.20 2.16 -10.37
CA LEU A 90 -0.85 0.99 -10.96
C LEU A 90 0.09 -0.23 -10.99
N ILE A 91 1.32 -0.04 -11.44
CA ILE A 91 2.35 -1.08 -11.48
C ILE A 91 2.66 -1.59 -10.06
N GLY A 92 2.85 -0.68 -9.11
CA GLY A 92 3.13 -1.04 -7.73
C GLY A 92 2.00 -1.82 -7.08
N MET A 93 0.74 -1.43 -7.31
CA MET A 93 -0.42 -2.18 -6.80
C MET A 93 -0.55 -3.56 -7.44
N PHE A 94 -0.33 -3.65 -8.74
CA PHE A 94 -0.36 -4.93 -9.45
C PHE A 94 0.75 -5.88 -8.96
N CYS A 95 1.98 -5.38 -8.79
CA CYS A 95 3.07 -6.14 -8.19
C CYS A 95 2.73 -6.60 -6.77
N LYS A 96 2.05 -5.75 -5.97
CA LYS A 96 1.63 -6.12 -4.61
C LYS A 96 0.61 -7.26 -4.61
N ALA A 97 -0.33 -7.28 -5.55
CA ALA A 97 -1.27 -8.37 -5.72
C ALA A 97 -0.56 -9.68 -6.12
N LEU A 98 0.36 -9.61 -7.10
CA LEU A 98 1.14 -10.78 -7.52
C LEU A 98 1.98 -11.36 -6.38
N VAL A 99 2.61 -10.49 -5.59
CA VAL A 99 3.43 -10.91 -4.45
C VAL A 99 2.58 -11.60 -3.38
N ALA A 100 1.38 -11.10 -3.11
CA ALA A 100 0.48 -11.73 -2.15
C ALA A 100 0.15 -13.18 -2.58
N PHE A 101 -0.20 -13.42 -3.83
CA PHE A 101 -0.42 -14.78 -4.34
C PHE A 101 0.87 -15.61 -4.38
N ALA A 102 1.99 -15.01 -4.77
CA ALA A 102 3.28 -15.70 -4.84
C ALA A 102 3.76 -16.20 -3.47
N MET A 103 3.37 -15.53 -2.36
CA MET A 103 3.72 -16.00 -1.01
C MET A 103 3.17 -17.40 -0.72
N VAL A 104 1.99 -17.73 -1.21
CA VAL A 104 1.39 -19.07 -1.05
C VAL A 104 2.25 -20.15 -1.73
N LEU A 105 2.87 -19.80 -2.85
CA LEU A 105 3.71 -20.71 -3.66
C LEU A 105 5.16 -20.80 -3.17
N THR A 106 5.52 -20.09 -2.11
CA THR A 106 6.90 -20.17 -1.57
C THR A 106 7.17 -21.53 -0.96
N THR A 107 8.42 -22.02 -1.15
CA THR A 107 8.84 -23.36 -0.74
C THR A 107 9.99 -23.37 0.27
N GLY A 108 10.55 -22.20 0.61
CA GLY A 108 11.66 -22.12 1.55
C GLY A 108 12.22 -20.70 1.69
N PHE A 109 13.33 -20.57 2.41
CA PHE A 109 13.90 -19.30 2.83
C PHE A 109 14.20 -18.35 1.66
N VAL A 110 14.86 -18.83 0.61
CA VAL A 110 15.25 -18.01 -0.54
C VAL A 110 14.02 -17.51 -1.30
N SER A 111 13.03 -18.37 -1.54
CA SER A 111 11.79 -17.99 -2.23
C SER A 111 10.99 -16.93 -1.44
N VAL A 112 10.90 -17.10 -0.11
CA VAL A 112 10.28 -16.10 0.76
C VAL A 112 11.05 -14.77 0.69
N LEU A 113 12.38 -14.82 0.77
CA LEU A 113 13.20 -13.61 0.71
C LEU A 113 13.02 -12.84 -0.61
N VAL A 114 12.98 -13.54 -1.73
CA VAL A 114 12.76 -12.94 -3.06
C VAL A 114 11.35 -12.33 -3.17
N VAL A 115 10.33 -13.09 -2.81
CA VAL A 115 8.93 -12.63 -2.90
C VAL A 115 8.69 -11.45 -1.97
N PHE A 116 9.20 -11.53 -0.73
CA PHE A 116 9.05 -10.44 0.23
C PHE A 116 9.93 -9.23 -0.11
N GLY A 117 11.05 -9.43 -0.79
CA GLY A 117 11.86 -8.38 -1.39
C GLY A 117 11.10 -7.62 -2.49
N LEU A 118 10.38 -8.32 -3.38
CA LEU A 118 9.50 -7.70 -4.38
C LEU A 118 8.35 -6.92 -3.72
N PHE A 119 7.81 -7.41 -2.59
CA PHE A 119 6.86 -6.69 -1.78
C PHE A 119 7.42 -5.37 -1.25
N ALA A 120 8.68 -5.38 -0.78
CA ALA A 120 9.37 -4.17 -0.33
C ALA A 120 9.50 -3.14 -1.46
N VAL A 121 9.93 -3.56 -2.65
CA VAL A 121 10.03 -2.70 -3.84
C VAL A 121 8.68 -2.08 -4.18
N SER A 122 7.63 -2.90 -4.27
CA SER A 122 6.26 -2.44 -4.54
C SER A 122 5.79 -1.40 -3.51
N SER A 123 6.04 -1.65 -2.23
CA SER A 123 5.64 -0.77 -1.13
C SER A 123 6.42 0.55 -1.12
N ALA A 124 7.73 0.48 -1.36
CA ALA A 124 8.62 1.65 -1.44
C ALA A 124 8.20 2.62 -2.55
N ILE A 125 7.65 2.12 -3.64
CA ILE A 125 7.20 2.91 -4.78
C ILE A 125 5.79 3.46 -4.56
N THR A 126 4.86 2.60 -4.13
CA THR A 126 3.42 2.92 -4.16
C THR A 126 3.03 3.96 -3.11
N VAL A 127 3.47 3.79 -1.86
CA VAL A 127 3.05 4.65 -0.74
C VAL A 127 3.46 6.11 -0.93
N PRO A 128 4.75 6.43 -1.18
CA PRO A 128 5.15 7.82 -1.35
C PRO A 128 4.57 8.45 -2.61
N THR A 129 4.38 7.66 -3.68
CA THR A 129 3.79 8.16 -4.93
C THR A 129 2.31 8.52 -4.74
N LEU A 130 1.53 7.72 -4.00
CA LEU A 130 0.14 8.04 -3.64
C LEU A 130 0.06 9.33 -2.82
N ASN A 131 0.91 9.48 -1.79
CA ASN A 131 0.95 10.67 -0.97
C ASN A 131 1.35 11.93 -1.78
N ALA A 132 2.32 11.80 -2.69
CA ALA A 132 2.71 12.87 -3.59
C ALA A 132 1.56 13.27 -4.54
N THR A 133 0.87 12.28 -5.11
CA THR A 133 -0.28 12.51 -5.98
C THR A 133 -1.41 13.20 -5.24
N LEU A 134 -1.76 12.73 -4.03
CA LEU A 134 -2.80 13.36 -3.20
C LEU A 134 -2.45 14.81 -2.88
N SER A 135 -1.21 15.08 -2.53
CA SER A 135 -0.76 16.44 -2.18
C SER A 135 -0.85 17.45 -3.34
N LYS A 136 -0.94 16.96 -4.59
CA LYS A 136 -1.08 17.77 -5.81
C LYS A 136 -2.53 17.95 -6.24
N THR A 137 -3.47 17.20 -5.68
CA THR A 137 -4.87 17.19 -6.10
C THR A 137 -5.59 18.48 -5.70
N ASP A 138 -5.28 19.05 -4.54
CA ASP A 138 -5.82 20.32 -4.07
C ASP A 138 -4.78 21.06 -3.22
N ASN A 139 -4.33 22.19 -3.73
CA ASN A 139 -3.32 23.00 -3.05
C ASN A 139 -3.89 23.81 -1.88
N GLN A 140 -5.21 24.13 -1.90
CA GLN A 140 -5.82 24.95 -0.85
C GLN A 140 -6.08 24.13 0.41
N HIS A 141 -6.48 22.87 0.28
CA HIS A 141 -6.83 21.96 1.39
C HIS A 141 -5.80 20.87 1.64
N LYS A 142 -4.56 21.06 1.23
CA LYS A 142 -3.48 20.05 1.32
C LYS A 142 -3.31 19.45 2.72
N GLY A 143 -3.35 20.27 3.77
CA GLY A 143 -3.22 19.80 5.15
C GLY A 143 -4.38 18.88 5.55
N THR A 144 -5.59 19.21 5.17
CA THR A 144 -6.81 18.43 5.41
C THR A 144 -6.74 17.09 4.68
N LEU A 145 -6.34 17.11 3.39
CA LEU A 145 -6.18 15.88 2.59
C LEU A 145 -5.13 14.94 3.18
N MET A 146 -3.99 15.47 3.65
CA MET A 146 -2.98 14.67 4.32
C MET A 146 -3.47 14.11 5.66
N GLY A 147 -4.31 14.85 6.39
CA GLY A 147 -5.00 14.37 7.59
C GLY A 147 -5.91 13.17 7.28
N PHE A 148 -6.73 13.26 6.22
CA PHE A 148 -7.58 12.14 5.78
C PHE A 148 -6.77 10.94 5.29
N ALA A 149 -5.67 11.17 4.58
CA ALA A 149 -4.76 10.10 4.16
C ALA A 149 -4.18 9.35 5.37
N SER A 150 -3.75 10.11 6.39
CA SER A 150 -3.24 9.55 7.64
C SER A 150 -4.33 8.76 8.38
N THR A 151 -5.54 9.30 8.44
CA THR A 151 -6.69 8.61 9.08
C THR A 151 -7.02 7.31 8.33
N ALA A 152 -7.13 7.34 7.00
CA ALA A 152 -7.37 6.16 6.16
C ALA A 152 -6.26 5.10 6.35
N GLY A 153 -5.00 5.53 6.35
CA GLY A 153 -3.85 4.65 6.60
C GLY A 153 -3.86 4.06 8.00
N ASN A 154 -4.20 4.83 9.03
CA ASN A 154 -4.26 4.33 10.41
C ASN A 154 -5.45 3.39 10.63
N LEU A 155 -6.61 3.68 10.04
CA LEU A 155 -7.78 2.79 10.09
C LEU A 155 -7.45 1.43 9.46
N SER A 156 -6.76 1.42 8.32
CA SER A 156 -6.33 0.18 7.68
C SER A 156 -5.37 -0.63 8.54
N LYS A 157 -4.47 0.03 9.31
CA LYS A 157 -3.54 -0.64 10.23
C LYS A 157 -4.23 -1.31 11.42
N VAL A 158 -5.43 -0.90 11.76
CA VAL A 158 -6.25 -1.55 12.79
C VAL A 158 -7.05 -2.70 12.19
N ILE A 159 -7.74 -2.46 11.08
CA ILE A 159 -8.64 -3.43 10.47
C ILE A 159 -7.88 -4.60 9.84
N ALA A 160 -6.75 -4.33 9.16
CA ALA A 160 -6.03 -5.34 8.42
C ALA A 160 -5.51 -6.50 9.30
N PRO A 161 -4.80 -6.25 10.44
CA PRO A 161 -4.34 -7.34 11.29
C PRO A 161 -5.48 -8.15 11.91
N LEU A 162 -6.61 -7.49 12.25
CA LEU A 162 -7.78 -8.18 12.80
C LEU A 162 -8.37 -9.17 11.78
N LEU A 163 -8.56 -8.71 10.54
CA LEU A 163 -9.09 -9.56 9.49
C LEU A 163 -8.11 -10.67 9.10
N THR A 164 -6.85 -10.32 8.89
CA THR A 164 -5.84 -11.31 8.48
C THR A 164 -5.54 -12.30 9.60
N GLY A 165 -5.56 -11.90 10.87
CA GLY A 165 -5.43 -12.81 12.01
C GLY A 165 -6.60 -13.80 12.09
N TYR A 166 -7.84 -13.31 11.98
CA TYR A 166 -9.02 -14.17 11.96
C TYR A 166 -8.99 -15.19 10.81
N LEU A 167 -8.60 -14.77 9.61
CA LEU A 167 -8.47 -15.66 8.46
C LEU A 167 -7.34 -16.68 8.64
N TYR A 168 -6.27 -16.28 9.32
CA TYR A 168 -5.10 -17.12 9.59
C TYR A 168 -5.44 -18.31 10.49
N GLU A 169 -6.31 -18.13 11.48
CA GLU A 169 -6.80 -19.21 12.35
C GLU A 169 -7.53 -20.31 11.56
N SER A 170 -8.23 -19.93 10.48
CA SER A 170 -8.95 -20.88 9.61
C SER A 170 -8.00 -21.60 8.64
N ASN A 171 -7.09 -20.86 8.01
CA ASN A 171 -6.06 -21.39 7.13
C ASN A 171 -4.94 -20.36 6.96
N ILE A 172 -3.70 -20.81 7.13
CA ILE A 172 -2.51 -19.96 7.08
C ILE A 172 -2.28 -19.24 5.72
N GLU A 173 -2.88 -19.73 4.65
CA GLU A 173 -2.77 -19.16 3.29
C GLU A 173 -3.89 -18.17 2.96
N LEU A 174 -5.05 -18.27 3.61
CA LEU A 174 -6.19 -17.39 3.36
C LEU A 174 -5.89 -15.88 3.44
N PRO A 175 -5.12 -15.40 4.41
CA PRO A 175 -4.77 -13.98 4.47
C PRO A 175 -4.04 -13.47 3.22
N TYR A 176 -3.19 -14.30 2.62
CA TYR A 176 -2.45 -13.94 1.40
C TYR A 176 -3.38 -13.88 0.19
N ILE A 177 -4.28 -14.88 0.05
CA ILE A 177 -5.26 -14.95 -1.04
C ILE A 177 -6.22 -13.76 -0.96
N THR A 178 -6.77 -13.50 0.22
CA THR A 178 -7.71 -12.39 0.43
C THR A 178 -7.06 -11.03 0.24
N THR A 179 -5.84 -10.84 0.75
CA THR A 179 -5.09 -9.60 0.55
C THR A 179 -4.72 -9.41 -0.93
N GLY A 180 -4.38 -10.48 -1.64
CA GLY A 180 -4.16 -10.46 -3.09
C GLY A 180 -5.42 -10.04 -3.85
N GLY A 181 -6.59 -10.57 -3.47
CA GLY A 181 -7.88 -10.19 -4.03
C GLY A 181 -8.22 -8.71 -3.79
N ILE A 182 -8.03 -8.23 -2.56
CA ILE A 182 -8.22 -6.81 -2.21
C ILE A 182 -7.25 -5.91 -3.01
N ALA A 183 -6.00 -6.34 -3.19
CA ALA A 183 -5.04 -5.61 -4.00
C ALA A 183 -5.47 -5.54 -5.48
N LEU A 184 -6.04 -6.60 -6.05
CA LEU A 184 -6.60 -6.60 -7.41
C LEU A 184 -7.79 -5.65 -7.53
N ILE A 185 -8.69 -5.61 -6.55
CA ILE A 185 -9.76 -4.60 -6.51
C ILE A 185 -9.16 -3.20 -6.54
N GLY A 186 -8.10 -2.96 -5.76
CA GLY A 186 -7.37 -1.70 -5.79
C GLY A 186 -6.75 -1.37 -7.15
N VAL A 187 -6.25 -2.37 -7.90
CA VAL A 187 -5.77 -2.19 -9.29
C VAL A 187 -6.89 -1.71 -10.20
N VAL A 188 -8.08 -2.32 -10.10
CA VAL A 188 -9.26 -1.92 -10.88
C VAL A 188 -9.68 -0.48 -10.54
N ILE A 189 -9.75 -0.13 -9.26
CA ILE A 189 -10.07 1.24 -8.81
C ILE A 189 -9.04 2.23 -9.36
N CYS A 190 -7.75 1.90 -9.29
CA CYS A 190 -6.67 2.73 -9.82
C CYS A 190 -6.80 2.93 -11.33
N TYR A 191 -7.10 1.87 -12.07
CA TYR A 191 -7.30 1.95 -13.52
C TYR A 191 -8.48 2.85 -13.90
N ILE A 192 -9.63 2.70 -13.21
CA ILE A 192 -10.81 3.54 -13.41
C ILE A 192 -10.48 5.01 -13.10
N TRP A 193 -9.76 5.26 -12.00
CA TRP A 193 -9.34 6.61 -11.63
C TRP A 193 -8.46 7.25 -12.71
N ILE A 194 -7.50 6.50 -13.27
CA ILE A 194 -6.62 6.98 -14.34
C ILE A 194 -7.44 7.31 -15.61
N LYS A 195 -8.40 6.45 -15.98
CA LYS A 195 -9.25 6.62 -17.15
C LYS A 195 -10.13 7.87 -17.03
N ASN A 196 -10.76 8.07 -15.88
CA ASN A 196 -11.62 9.23 -15.64
C ASN A 196 -10.87 10.56 -15.66
N GLN A 197 -9.57 10.55 -15.35
CA GLN A 197 -8.74 11.76 -15.43
C GLN A 197 -8.21 12.09 -16.84
N LYS A 198 -8.30 11.16 -17.78
CA LYS A 198 -7.97 11.43 -19.19
C LYS A 198 -9.13 12.06 -19.96
N ASN A 199 -10.34 11.90 -19.44
CA ASN A 199 -11.58 12.39 -20.07
C ASN A 199 -12.02 13.77 -19.54
N LYS A 200 -11.24 14.35 -18.61
CA LYS A 200 -11.38 15.73 -18.15
C LYS A 200 -10.23 16.58 -18.67
#